data_f33f5317a54a4286a907fefb0fb0bd5e
#
_entry.id   f33f5317a54a4286a907fefb0fb0bd5e
#
_cell.length_a   1.000
_cell.length_b   1.000
_cell.length_c   1.000
_cell.angle_alpha   90.00
_cell.angle_beta   90.00
_cell.angle_gamma   90.00
#
_symmetry.space_group_name_H-M   'P 1'
#
loop_
_entity.id
_entity.type
_entity.pdbx_description
1 polymer ?
#
loop_
_entity_poly.entity_id
_entity_poly.type
_entity_poly.pdbx_seq_one_letter_code
_entity_poly.pdbx_strand_id
1 'polypeptide(L)'
;MTAETAPDPATTLSTLDPSRHAVPARLDLRQDVALLTAAIMDMDSVSGNEKELADVVEAALLQIPQLTVVRDGDAIIARTELGHSERVILAGHLDTVPLPLAEDAKGTVPSSWESGIPGEGVLYGRGATDMKGGVAVQLALAATMFDGGAQPGRDVTFVFYDNEEVEAVKSGLGRLVRNHGELLHGDFAILLEPTDGTVEGGCNGTSRFEVATVGEAAHSARAWMGSNAIHAAAPILARLAAYEPQTITVDGLDYRESLNAVRINGGTAGNVIPDRCVVEINYRFAPDKTPDQAEAVVRGLLDGFNVVRTDAAAGARPGLQHPAAASFIAAVGGEPKPKYGWTDVARFSELGVPAVNFGPGDALLAHKDNEHVHADAIRKCLAALQDWLAGTNGR
;
A
#
# COMPACT_ATOMS: atom_id res chain seq x y z
N MET A 1 -47.54 6.98 26.05
CA MET A 1 -46.51 7.17 25.00
C MET A 1 -45.18 7.09 25.70
N THR A 2 -44.59 5.93 25.68
CA THR A 2 -43.29 5.62 26.31
C THR A 2 -42.19 5.98 25.31
N ALA A 3 -41.30 6.87 25.73
CA ALA A 3 -40.14 7.27 24.94
C ALA A 3 -39.14 6.12 24.90
N GLU A 4 -38.87 5.61 23.72
CA GLU A 4 -37.81 4.62 23.43
C GLU A 4 -36.49 5.39 23.32
N THR A 5 -35.59 5.14 24.25
CA THR A 5 -34.23 5.70 24.25
C THR A 5 -33.38 4.93 23.24
N ALA A 6 -32.76 5.65 22.31
CA ALA A 6 -31.78 5.12 21.37
C ALA A 6 -30.57 4.52 22.12
N PRO A 7 -30.00 3.42 21.69
CA PRO A 7 -28.83 2.82 22.34
C PRO A 7 -27.57 3.67 22.12
N ASP A 8 -26.78 3.76 23.19
CA ASP A 8 -25.46 4.39 23.28
C ASP A 8 -24.46 3.67 22.34
N PRO A 9 -23.72 4.37 21.45
CA PRO A 9 -22.77 3.78 20.52
C PRO A 9 -21.46 3.26 21.17
N ALA A 10 -21.36 3.28 22.51
CA ALA A 10 -20.12 2.92 23.20
C ALA A 10 -20.02 1.46 23.68
N THR A 11 -20.91 0.54 23.28
CA THR A 11 -20.89 -0.84 23.81
C THR A 11 -21.10 -1.89 22.73
N THR A 12 -20.09 -2.02 21.86
CA THR A 12 -19.82 -3.29 21.15
C THR A 12 -18.31 -3.52 21.13
N LEU A 13 -17.71 -3.71 22.30
CA LEU A 13 -16.49 -4.48 22.42
C LEU A 13 -16.87 -5.94 22.12
N SER A 14 -16.62 -6.37 20.87
CA SER A 14 -16.61 -7.77 20.50
C SER A 14 -15.70 -8.51 21.47
N THR A 15 -16.26 -9.40 22.25
CA THR A 15 -15.50 -10.35 23.08
C THR A 15 -14.76 -11.27 22.12
N LEU A 16 -13.51 -10.96 21.81
CA LEU A 16 -12.60 -11.85 21.10
C LEU A 16 -12.51 -13.14 21.93
N ASP A 17 -12.83 -14.25 21.29
CA ASP A 17 -12.70 -15.60 21.85
C ASP A 17 -11.22 -15.85 22.18
N PRO A 18 -10.83 -16.04 23.45
CA PRO A 18 -9.44 -16.26 23.83
C PRO A 18 -8.87 -17.62 23.35
N SER A 19 -9.65 -18.46 22.67
CA SER A 19 -9.18 -19.68 22.01
C SER A 19 -8.65 -19.46 20.59
N ARG A 20 -8.70 -18.24 20.05
CA ARG A 20 -8.19 -17.91 18.73
C ARG A 20 -6.66 -17.79 18.78
N HIS A 21 -6.04 -18.82 18.23
CA HIS A 21 -4.64 -18.98 17.84
C HIS A 21 -3.60 -18.19 18.67
N ALA A 22 -2.90 -18.93 19.55
CA ALA A 22 -1.69 -18.40 20.18
C ALA A 22 -0.73 -17.98 19.05
N VAL A 23 -0.35 -16.71 19.03
CA VAL A 23 0.71 -16.21 18.15
C VAL A 23 1.91 -17.12 18.32
N PRO A 24 2.50 -17.65 17.24
CA PRO A 24 3.66 -18.50 17.37
C PRO A 24 4.77 -17.70 18.04
N ALA A 25 5.30 -18.22 19.14
CA ALA A 25 6.42 -17.58 19.85
C ALA A 25 7.65 -17.35 18.95
N ARG A 26 7.67 -17.95 17.76
CA ARG A 26 8.71 -17.88 16.77
C ARG A 26 8.21 -18.25 15.38
N LEU A 27 8.51 -17.42 14.35
CA LEU A 27 8.31 -17.76 12.95
C LEU A 27 9.40 -18.73 12.48
N ASP A 28 9.00 -19.79 11.77
CA ASP A 28 9.92 -20.61 10.98
C ASP A 28 10.04 -20.01 9.57
N LEU A 29 11.08 -19.22 9.35
CA LEU A 29 11.33 -18.56 8.06
C LEU A 29 11.78 -19.55 6.96
N ARG A 30 12.05 -20.81 7.30
CA ARG A 30 12.52 -21.85 6.37
C ARG A 30 11.42 -22.83 5.93
N GLN A 31 10.21 -22.68 6.48
CA GLN A 31 9.06 -23.43 6.00
C GLN A 31 8.69 -23.02 4.58
N ASP A 32 7.80 -23.75 3.94
CA ASP A 32 7.24 -23.33 2.65
C ASP A 32 6.72 -21.88 2.72
N VAL A 33 7.08 -21.06 1.75
CA VAL A 33 6.78 -19.61 1.80
C VAL A 33 5.29 -19.29 1.80
N ALA A 34 4.44 -20.17 1.23
CA ALA A 34 3.00 -20.00 1.28
C ALA A 34 2.45 -20.33 2.68
N LEU A 35 3.06 -21.27 3.41
CA LEU A 35 2.75 -21.54 4.82
C LEU A 35 3.23 -20.39 5.72
N LEU A 36 4.40 -19.83 5.42
CA LEU A 36 4.90 -18.65 6.11
C LEU A 36 3.95 -17.45 5.91
N THR A 37 3.43 -17.28 4.68
CA THR A 37 2.42 -16.25 4.39
C THR A 37 1.18 -16.42 5.27
N ALA A 38 0.61 -17.63 5.34
CA ALA A 38 -0.53 -17.90 6.21
C ALA A 38 -0.22 -17.59 7.67
N ALA A 39 0.97 -18.00 8.17
CA ALA A 39 1.37 -17.76 9.56
C ALA A 39 1.43 -16.27 9.93
N ILE A 40 1.93 -15.40 9.04
CA ILE A 40 1.96 -13.96 9.31
C ILE A 40 0.61 -13.28 9.02
N MET A 41 -0.22 -13.84 8.15
CA MET A 41 -1.60 -13.36 7.93
C MET A 41 -2.49 -13.61 9.14
N ASP A 42 -2.26 -14.70 9.87
CA ASP A 42 -3.03 -15.06 11.07
C ASP A 42 -2.73 -14.15 12.28
N MET A 43 -1.72 -13.27 12.16
CA MET A 43 -1.46 -12.18 13.09
C MET A 43 -2.20 -10.93 12.62
N ASP A 44 -3.12 -10.40 13.44
CA ASP A 44 -3.81 -9.15 13.14
C ASP A 44 -2.80 -7.98 13.15
N SER A 45 -2.78 -7.22 12.07
CA SER A 45 -1.92 -6.03 11.91
C SER A 45 -2.61 -4.94 11.11
N VAL A 46 -3.90 -4.70 11.38
CA VAL A 46 -4.57 -3.50 10.85
C VAL A 46 -3.78 -2.26 11.25
N SER A 47 -3.62 -1.30 10.32
CA SER A 47 -2.78 -0.10 10.50
C SER A 47 -2.90 0.52 11.89
N GLY A 48 -1.76 0.64 12.58
CA GLY A 48 -1.64 1.05 13.98
C GLY A 48 -1.66 -0.10 14.98
N ASN A 49 -1.75 -1.37 14.55
CA ASN A 49 -1.72 -2.57 15.40
C ASN A 49 -0.66 -3.59 14.94
N GLU A 50 0.45 -3.11 14.35
CA GLU A 50 1.49 -3.96 13.74
C GLU A 50 2.47 -4.54 14.75
N LYS A 51 2.45 -4.05 16.00
CA LYS A 51 3.48 -4.33 17.01
C LYS A 51 3.76 -5.83 17.19
N GLU A 52 2.73 -6.65 17.28
CA GLU A 52 2.89 -8.09 17.53
C GLU A 52 3.59 -8.77 16.35
N LEU A 53 3.19 -8.46 15.12
CA LEU A 53 3.84 -8.96 13.91
C LEU A 53 5.27 -8.46 13.80
N ALA A 54 5.51 -7.18 14.07
CA ALA A 54 6.84 -6.58 14.05
C ALA A 54 7.79 -7.22 15.08
N ASP A 55 7.31 -7.51 16.30
CA ASP A 55 8.09 -8.17 17.34
C ASP A 55 8.54 -9.57 16.90
N VAL A 56 7.66 -10.34 16.27
CA VAL A 56 7.96 -11.69 15.79
C VAL A 56 8.89 -11.65 14.56
N VAL A 57 8.71 -10.70 13.66
CA VAL A 57 9.62 -10.47 12.51
C VAL A 57 11.01 -10.10 12.99
N GLU A 58 11.15 -9.13 13.90
CA GLU A 58 12.44 -8.73 14.46
C GLU A 58 13.14 -9.92 15.13
N ALA A 59 12.44 -10.65 15.99
CA ALA A 59 12.97 -11.81 16.69
C ALA A 59 13.48 -12.90 15.72
N ALA A 60 12.78 -13.10 14.59
CA ALA A 60 13.20 -14.06 13.57
C ALA A 60 14.45 -13.58 12.80
N LEU A 61 14.50 -12.30 12.41
CA LEU A 61 15.65 -11.71 11.70
C LEU A 61 16.92 -11.69 12.54
N LEU A 62 16.81 -11.43 13.85
CA LEU A 62 17.93 -11.48 14.81
C LEU A 62 18.57 -12.88 14.94
N GLN A 63 17.93 -13.95 14.46
CA GLN A 63 18.50 -15.29 14.43
C GLN A 63 19.42 -15.52 13.21
N ILE A 64 19.50 -14.58 12.27
CA ILE A 64 20.31 -14.68 11.05
C ILE A 64 21.63 -13.94 11.29
N PRO A 65 22.75 -14.63 11.53
CA PRO A 65 24.01 -13.98 11.97
C PRO A 65 24.59 -12.99 10.95
N GLN A 66 24.20 -13.10 9.68
CA GLN A 66 24.69 -12.25 8.60
C GLN A 66 23.94 -10.92 8.47
N LEU A 67 22.91 -10.70 9.29
CA LEU A 67 22.10 -9.49 9.26
C LEU A 67 22.40 -8.58 10.45
N THR A 68 22.55 -7.30 10.17
CA THR A 68 22.45 -6.25 11.19
C THR A 68 21.01 -5.74 11.20
N VAL A 69 20.33 -5.84 12.34
CA VAL A 69 18.92 -5.49 12.50
C VAL A 69 18.78 -4.21 13.30
N VAL A 70 17.97 -3.27 12.80
CA VAL A 70 17.64 -2.01 13.47
C VAL A 70 16.11 -1.89 13.52
N ARG A 71 15.56 -1.52 14.67
CA ARG A 71 14.12 -1.28 14.89
C ARG A 71 13.85 0.19 15.19
N ASP A 72 12.80 0.74 14.57
CA ASP A 72 12.26 2.08 14.89
C ASP A 72 10.72 2.01 14.92
N GLY A 73 10.13 2.03 16.11
CA GLY A 73 8.71 1.76 16.29
C GLY A 73 8.37 0.33 15.87
N ASP A 74 7.44 0.19 14.93
CA ASP A 74 7.07 -1.10 14.34
C ASP A 74 7.69 -1.33 12.95
N ALA A 75 8.63 -0.46 12.55
CA ALA A 75 9.45 -0.66 11.36
C ALA A 75 10.80 -1.31 11.68
N ILE A 76 11.30 -2.12 10.75
CA ILE A 76 12.54 -2.91 10.92
C ILE A 76 13.37 -2.78 9.65
N ILE A 77 14.68 -2.54 9.81
CA ILE A 77 15.68 -2.63 8.75
C ILE A 77 16.62 -3.78 9.10
N ALA A 78 16.81 -4.72 8.16
CA ALA A 78 17.79 -5.80 8.30
C ALA A 78 18.74 -5.80 7.11
N ARG A 79 20.06 -5.72 7.35
CA ARG A 79 21.07 -5.49 6.32
C ARG A 79 22.19 -6.50 6.34
N THR A 80 22.65 -6.88 5.14
CA THR A 80 23.96 -7.55 4.98
C THR A 80 25.08 -6.51 4.89
N GLU A 81 26.28 -6.89 5.27
CA GLU A 81 27.52 -6.10 5.11
C GLU A 81 28.61 -7.02 4.52
N LEU A 82 28.38 -7.48 3.28
CA LEU A 82 29.26 -8.42 2.56
C LEU A 82 30.37 -7.69 1.80
N GLY A 83 30.24 -6.37 1.62
CA GLY A 83 31.22 -5.53 0.93
C GLY A 83 31.09 -5.53 -0.57
N HIS A 84 29.92 -5.86 -1.10
CA HIS A 84 29.65 -5.74 -2.53
C HIS A 84 29.54 -4.27 -2.97
N SER A 85 29.84 -4.00 -4.22
CA SER A 85 29.73 -2.66 -4.82
C SER A 85 28.27 -2.27 -5.10
N GLU A 86 27.36 -3.22 -5.19
CA GLU A 86 25.93 -3.02 -5.42
C GLU A 86 25.13 -3.42 -4.19
N ARG A 87 24.16 -2.59 -3.81
CA ARG A 87 23.21 -2.86 -2.74
C ARG A 87 21.78 -2.74 -3.26
N VAL A 88 20.97 -3.74 -2.99
CA VAL A 88 19.53 -3.72 -3.32
C VAL A 88 18.70 -3.64 -2.06
N ILE A 89 17.56 -2.97 -2.15
CA ILE A 89 16.58 -2.83 -1.08
C ILE A 89 15.35 -3.63 -1.46
N LEU A 90 14.88 -4.49 -0.55
CA LEU A 90 13.60 -5.17 -0.64
C LEU A 90 12.71 -4.59 0.45
N ALA A 91 11.54 -4.06 0.09
CA ALA A 91 10.67 -3.36 1.02
C ALA A 91 9.23 -3.87 0.97
N GLY A 92 8.56 -3.87 2.13
CA GLY A 92 7.16 -4.26 2.25
C GLY A 92 6.56 -3.81 3.57
N HIS A 93 5.27 -3.45 3.54
CA HIS A 93 4.55 -3.02 4.73
C HIS A 93 3.96 -4.21 5.50
N LEU A 94 3.85 -4.02 6.82
CA LEU A 94 3.34 -5.03 7.76
C LEU A 94 1.85 -4.87 8.02
N ASP A 95 1.33 -3.67 7.81
CA ASP A 95 -0.06 -3.34 8.08
C ASP A 95 -1.00 -3.82 6.96
N THR A 96 -2.27 -3.79 7.28
CA THR A 96 -3.37 -4.04 6.35
C THR A 96 -4.49 -3.04 6.60
N VAL A 97 -5.34 -2.84 5.60
CA VAL A 97 -6.64 -2.16 5.79
C VAL A 97 -7.53 -2.93 6.78
N PRO A 98 -8.57 -2.29 7.33
CA PRO A 98 -9.52 -2.96 8.23
C PRO A 98 -10.13 -4.24 7.65
N LEU A 99 -10.48 -5.16 8.53
CA LEU A 99 -11.15 -6.41 8.15
C LEU A 99 -12.53 -6.10 7.53
N PRO A 100 -12.98 -6.92 6.55
CA PRO A 100 -14.29 -6.76 5.94
C PRO A 100 -15.41 -7.01 6.96
N LEU A 101 -16.54 -6.34 6.78
CA LEU A 101 -17.70 -6.46 7.65
C LEU A 101 -18.73 -7.50 7.18
N ALA A 102 -18.61 -7.99 5.95
CA ALA A 102 -19.53 -8.99 5.40
C ALA A 102 -19.33 -10.34 6.09
N GLU A 103 -20.44 -10.99 6.49
CA GLU A 103 -20.41 -12.27 7.23
C GLU A 103 -19.81 -13.43 6.42
N ASP A 104 -19.87 -13.36 5.09
CA ASP A 104 -19.34 -14.36 4.15
C ASP A 104 -17.96 -13.98 3.58
N ALA A 105 -17.35 -12.91 4.07
CA ALA A 105 -16.03 -12.48 3.63
C ALA A 105 -14.97 -13.52 3.94
N LYS A 106 -14.12 -13.80 2.95
CA LYS A 106 -12.95 -14.69 3.08
C LYS A 106 -11.65 -13.95 3.32
N GLY A 107 -11.59 -12.66 2.93
CA GLY A 107 -10.44 -11.76 3.15
C GLY A 107 -10.33 -11.31 4.62
N THR A 108 -10.35 -12.25 5.56
CA THR A 108 -10.40 -12.01 7.01
C THR A 108 -9.23 -12.67 7.75
N VAL A 109 -9.23 -12.60 9.08
CA VAL A 109 -8.31 -13.31 9.99
C VAL A 109 -9.13 -14.24 10.86
N PRO A 110 -8.73 -15.54 11.01
CA PRO A 110 -7.57 -16.20 10.43
C PRO A 110 -7.72 -16.46 8.92
N SER A 111 -6.57 -16.69 8.26
CA SER A 111 -6.52 -17.11 6.86
C SER A 111 -7.14 -18.49 6.62
N SER A 112 -7.50 -18.79 5.38
CA SER A 112 -8.08 -20.09 5.03
C SER A 112 -7.62 -20.58 3.66
N TRP A 113 -7.42 -21.88 3.54
CA TRP A 113 -7.06 -22.52 2.27
C TRP A 113 -8.31 -23.01 1.54
N GLU A 114 -8.46 -22.67 0.26
CA GLU A 114 -9.60 -23.12 -0.55
C GLU A 114 -9.70 -24.65 -0.64
N SER A 115 -8.55 -25.31 -0.81
CA SER A 115 -8.46 -26.78 -0.86
C SER A 115 -8.71 -27.47 0.49
N GLY A 116 -8.64 -26.71 1.60
CA GLY A 116 -8.57 -27.26 2.96
C GLY A 116 -7.22 -27.91 3.31
N ILE A 117 -6.25 -27.91 2.37
CA ILE A 117 -4.90 -28.44 2.57
C ILE A 117 -3.92 -27.28 2.68
N PRO A 118 -3.26 -27.08 3.85
CA PRO A 118 -2.28 -26.01 4.01
C PRO A 118 -1.17 -26.08 2.97
N GLY A 119 -0.88 -24.93 2.35
CA GLY A 119 0.16 -24.80 1.32
C GLY A 119 -0.29 -25.14 -0.10
N GLU A 120 -1.55 -25.57 -0.32
CA GLU A 120 -2.04 -25.95 -1.64
C GLU A 120 -3.16 -25.04 -2.15
N GLY A 121 -3.04 -24.59 -3.40
CA GLY A 121 -4.08 -23.82 -4.09
C GLY A 121 -4.13 -22.35 -3.68
N VAL A 122 -5.30 -21.88 -3.29
CA VAL A 122 -5.58 -20.47 -2.97
C VAL A 122 -5.62 -20.25 -1.48
N LEU A 123 -4.89 -19.25 -1.01
CA LEU A 123 -4.89 -18.78 0.37
C LEU A 123 -5.75 -17.51 0.45
N TYR A 124 -6.84 -17.55 1.17
CA TYR A 124 -7.72 -16.42 1.47
C TYR A 124 -7.36 -15.79 2.81
N GLY A 125 -7.43 -14.48 2.88
CA GLY A 125 -7.26 -13.72 4.11
C GLY A 125 -6.84 -12.28 3.86
N ARG A 126 -7.01 -11.42 4.84
CA ARG A 126 -6.58 -10.02 4.77
C ARG A 126 -5.05 -9.94 4.71
N GLY A 127 -4.53 -9.15 3.76
CA GLY A 127 -3.10 -9.03 3.49
C GLY A 127 -2.53 -10.17 2.62
N ALA A 128 -3.35 -11.11 2.13
CA ALA A 128 -2.89 -12.20 1.26
C ALA A 128 -2.17 -11.66 0.04
N THR A 129 -2.73 -10.64 -0.54
CA THR A 129 -2.22 -9.94 -1.72
C THR A 129 -1.48 -8.66 -1.30
N ASP A 130 -2.05 -7.86 -0.42
CA ASP A 130 -1.57 -6.54 -0.02
C ASP A 130 -1.23 -6.48 1.49
N MET A 131 0.09 -6.65 1.85
CA MET A 131 1.11 -7.29 1.01
C MET A 131 1.90 -8.35 1.80
N LYS A 132 1.23 -9.10 2.72
CA LYS A 132 1.90 -10.12 3.55
C LYS A 132 2.48 -11.27 2.73
N GLY A 133 1.93 -11.57 1.53
CA GLY A 133 2.56 -12.48 0.58
C GLY A 133 3.97 -12.04 0.17
N GLY A 134 4.14 -10.74 -0.12
CA GLY A 134 5.43 -10.12 -0.41
C GLY A 134 6.35 -10.09 0.82
N VAL A 135 5.81 -9.76 2.00
CA VAL A 135 6.57 -9.79 3.27
C VAL A 135 7.12 -11.20 3.56
N ALA A 136 6.30 -12.25 3.36
CA ALA A 136 6.77 -13.63 3.54
C ALA A 136 7.90 -14.00 2.58
N VAL A 137 7.84 -13.53 1.34
CA VAL A 137 8.94 -13.71 0.36
C VAL A 137 10.22 -13.06 0.87
N GLN A 138 10.16 -11.82 1.40
CA GLN A 138 11.35 -11.16 1.98
C GLN A 138 11.94 -11.96 3.15
N LEU A 139 11.09 -12.43 4.07
CA LEU A 139 11.51 -13.20 5.25
C LEU A 139 12.16 -14.54 4.86
N ALA A 140 11.53 -15.28 3.94
CA ALA A 140 12.07 -16.54 3.44
C ALA A 140 13.40 -16.32 2.72
N LEU A 141 13.52 -15.26 1.91
CA LEU A 141 14.76 -14.89 1.23
C LEU A 141 15.87 -14.56 2.21
N ALA A 142 15.60 -13.73 3.23
CA ALA A 142 16.54 -13.38 4.28
C ALA A 142 17.12 -14.62 4.98
N ALA A 143 16.28 -15.64 5.22
CA ALA A 143 16.70 -16.88 5.89
C ALA A 143 17.46 -17.86 4.99
N THR A 144 17.19 -17.84 3.66
CA THR A 144 17.67 -18.91 2.76
C THR A 144 18.82 -18.49 1.84
N MET A 145 19.06 -17.16 1.65
CA MET A 145 20.08 -16.66 0.71
C MET A 145 21.53 -17.06 1.06
N PHE A 146 21.77 -17.57 2.26
CA PHE A 146 23.10 -18.07 2.70
C PHE A 146 23.18 -19.59 2.79
N ASP A 147 22.17 -20.31 2.34
CA ASP A 147 22.11 -21.76 2.47
C ASP A 147 23.20 -22.45 1.63
N GLY A 148 23.75 -23.55 2.17
CA GLY A 148 24.82 -24.27 1.51
C GLY A 148 26.14 -23.51 1.38
N GLY A 149 26.32 -22.41 2.10
CA GLY A 149 27.48 -21.53 1.98
C GLY A 149 27.43 -20.58 0.79
N ALA A 150 26.25 -20.44 0.16
CA ALA A 150 26.01 -19.42 -0.86
C ALA A 150 26.13 -18.01 -0.27
N GLN A 151 26.39 -17.04 -1.12
CA GLN A 151 26.28 -15.62 -0.82
C GLN A 151 25.56 -14.92 -1.95
N PRO A 152 24.69 -13.95 -1.66
CA PRO A 152 24.09 -13.13 -2.71
C PRO A 152 25.20 -12.36 -3.46
N GLY A 153 24.99 -12.12 -4.75
CA GLY A 153 25.94 -11.40 -5.60
C GLY A 153 25.98 -9.89 -5.34
N ARG A 154 25.17 -9.40 -4.38
CA ARG A 154 25.07 -8.00 -3.96
C ARG A 154 24.69 -7.91 -2.49
N ASP A 155 24.96 -6.75 -1.86
CA ASP A 155 24.46 -6.49 -0.53
C ASP A 155 22.93 -6.26 -0.55
N VAL A 156 22.24 -6.71 0.50
CA VAL A 156 20.77 -6.63 0.59
C VAL A 156 20.36 -5.87 1.84
N THR A 157 19.38 -4.97 1.68
CA THR A 157 18.67 -4.32 2.77
C THR A 157 17.21 -4.75 2.72
N PHE A 158 16.71 -5.41 3.75
CA PHE A 158 15.30 -5.71 3.94
C PHE A 158 14.66 -4.61 4.78
N VAL A 159 13.52 -4.10 4.36
CA VAL A 159 12.77 -3.04 5.05
C VAL A 159 11.35 -3.53 5.25
N PHE A 160 10.93 -3.64 6.50
CA PHE A 160 9.57 -3.95 6.91
C PHE A 160 9.04 -2.74 7.64
N TYR A 161 7.86 -2.23 7.29
CA TYR A 161 7.38 -0.98 7.86
C TYR A 161 5.89 -0.98 8.13
N ASP A 162 5.48 -0.15 9.07
CA ASP A 162 4.12 0.03 9.55
C ASP A 162 3.42 1.20 8.86
N ASN A 163 2.08 1.23 8.93
CA ASN A 163 1.24 2.36 8.58
C ASN A 163 1.41 2.85 7.11
N GLU A 164 1.46 1.95 6.13
CA GLU A 164 1.39 2.31 4.71
C GLU A 164 -0.01 2.74 4.30
N GLU A 165 -1.01 1.99 4.76
CA GLU A 165 -2.42 2.04 4.35
C GLU A 165 -3.19 3.24 4.93
N VAL A 166 -2.52 4.13 5.63
CA VAL A 166 -3.11 5.30 6.28
C VAL A 166 -2.42 6.60 5.86
N GLU A 167 -2.70 7.69 6.58
CA GLU A 167 -2.15 9.01 6.21
C GLU A 167 -0.61 9.04 6.24
N ALA A 168 -0.01 9.63 5.21
CA ALA A 168 1.43 9.69 4.99
C ALA A 168 2.25 10.19 6.22
N VAL A 169 1.65 11.00 7.09
CA VAL A 169 2.30 11.49 8.33
C VAL A 169 2.59 10.36 9.32
N LYS A 170 1.84 9.26 9.27
CA LYS A 170 1.98 8.08 10.13
C LYS A 170 2.97 7.05 9.57
N SER A 171 3.28 7.11 8.27
CA SER A 171 4.08 6.11 7.57
C SER A 171 5.38 5.75 8.30
N GLY A 172 5.55 4.46 8.57
CA GLY A 172 6.77 3.89 9.14
C GLY A 172 7.98 4.08 8.23
N LEU A 173 7.82 3.88 6.91
CA LEU A 173 8.90 4.14 5.97
C LEU A 173 9.28 5.63 5.97
N GLY A 174 8.31 6.55 6.02
CA GLY A 174 8.58 7.98 6.17
C GLY A 174 9.33 8.31 7.47
N ARG A 175 9.08 7.58 8.56
CA ARG A 175 9.82 7.67 9.83
C ARG A 175 11.25 7.15 9.67
N LEU A 176 11.43 5.99 9.04
CA LEU A 176 12.76 5.44 8.75
C LEU A 176 13.61 6.38 7.90
N VAL A 177 13.03 7.01 6.88
CA VAL A 177 13.72 8.01 6.04
C VAL A 177 14.26 9.17 6.88
N ARG A 178 13.48 9.65 7.85
CA ARG A 178 13.90 10.77 8.72
C ARG A 178 14.96 10.38 9.75
N ASN A 179 14.85 9.18 10.32
CA ASN A 179 15.66 8.76 11.46
C ASN A 179 16.89 7.92 11.06
N HIS A 180 16.79 7.18 9.93
CA HIS A 180 17.74 6.18 9.48
C HIS A 180 17.98 6.22 7.97
N GLY A 181 17.87 7.42 7.36
CA GLY A 181 18.00 7.58 5.91
C GLY A 181 19.28 7.00 5.32
N GLU A 182 20.39 7.05 6.07
CA GLU A 182 21.66 6.46 5.69
C GLU A 182 21.62 4.93 5.51
N LEU A 183 20.68 4.24 6.18
CA LEU A 183 20.50 2.79 6.04
C LEU A 183 19.63 2.43 4.83
N LEU A 184 18.93 3.41 4.24
CA LEU A 184 18.07 3.24 3.08
C LEU A 184 18.76 3.65 1.76
N HIS A 185 20.06 3.86 1.78
CA HIS A 185 20.84 4.03 0.55
C HIS A 185 21.06 2.68 -0.14
N GLY A 186 20.82 2.65 -1.44
CA GLY A 186 21.01 1.50 -2.31
C GLY A 186 20.99 1.90 -3.77
N ASP A 187 21.40 0.98 -4.64
CA ASP A 187 21.45 1.21 -6.08
C ASP A 187 20.09 0.93 -6.76
N PHE A 188 19.25 0.12 -6.09
CA PHE A 188 17.94 -0.27 -6.61
C PHE A 188 17.03 -0.74 -5.47
N ALA A 189 15.75 -0.48 -5.57
CA ALA A 189 14.74 -0.96 -4.62
C ALA A 189 13.63 -1.75 -5.33
N ILE A 190 13.14 -2.79 -4.68
CA ILE A 190 12.00 -3.59 -5.10
C ILE A 190 11.00 -3.59 -3.94
N LEU A 191 9.81 -3.04 -4.17
CA LEU A 191 8.69 -3.17 -3.26
C LEU A 191 7.90 -4.41 -3.64
N LEU A 192 7.65 -5.26 -2.66
CA LEU A 192 7.00 -6.55 -2.91
C LEU A 192 5.46 -6.44 -2.93
N GLU A 193 4.99 -5.31 -3.45
CA GLU A 193 3.59 -5.02 -3.76
C GLU A 193 3.00 -6.03 -4.74
N PRO A 194 1.68 -6.28 -4.71
CA PRO A 194 1.06 -7.22 -5.64
C PRO A 194 1.15 -6.73 -7.08
N THR A 195 1.72 -7.57 -7.96
CA THR A 195 1.88 -7.27 -9.39
C THR A 195 1.68 -8.51 -10.27
N ASP A 196 1.20 -9.60 -9.68
CA ASP A 196 1.08 -10.92 -10.34
C ASP A 196 2.41 -11.38 -10.98
N GLY A 197 3.53 -11.10 -10.29
CA GLY A 197 4.88 -11.43 -10.75
C GLY A 197 5.35 -10.68 -12.00
N THR A 198 4.71 -9.56 -12.35
CA THR A 198 5.16 -8.64 -13.41
C THR A 198 5.85 -7.43 -12.79
N VAL A 199 6.91 -6.92 -13.42
CA VAL A 199 7.53 -5.66 -12.96
C VAL A 199 6.59 -4.50 -13.27
N GLU A 200 6.22 -3.72 -12.25
CA GLU A 200 5.51 -2.47 -12.43
C GLU A 200 6.44 -1.29 -12.10
N GLY A 201 6.70 -0.44 -13.10
CA GLY A 201 7.58 0.71 -12.97
C GLY A 201 6.84 1.95 -12.47
N GLY A 202 7.50 2.68 -11.56
CA GLY A 202 6.97 3.94 -11.01
C GLY A 202 5.61 3.81 -10.35
N CYS A 203 4.93 4.94 -10.18
CA CYS A 203 3.52 4.98 -9.75
C CYS A 203 2.90 6.36 -10.03
N ASN A 204 1.56 6.42 -10.14
CA ASN A 204 0.86 7.70 -10.16
C ASN A 204 1.05 8.45 -8.83
N GLY A 205 1.10 9.78 -8.92
CA GLY A 205 0.94 10.63 -7.75
C GLY A 205 -0.52 10.70 -7.32
N THR A 206 -0.73 11.18 -6.10
CA THR A 206 -2.08 11.39 -5.55
C THR A 206 -2.17 12.75 -4.89
N SER A 207 -3.32 13.42 -5.05
CA SER A 207 -3.65 14.62 -4.28
C SER A 207 -5.12 14.62 -3.90
N ARG A 208 -5.41 15.12 -2.71
CA ARG A 208 -6.78 15.29 -2.20
C ARG A 208 -7.08 16.76 -2.01
N PHE A 209 -8.30 17.13 -2.34
CA PHE A 209 -8.76 18.51 -2.25
C PHE A 209 -10.15 18.58 -1.63
N GLU A 210 -10.42 19.67 -0.94
CA GLU A 210 -11.75 20.06 -0.52
C GLU A 210 -12.20 21.32 -1.23
N VAL A 211 -13.45 21.33 -1.68
CA VAL A 211 -14.10 22.51 -2.23
C VAL A 211 -15.40 22.73 -1.48
N ALA A 212 -15.44 23.80 -0.71
CA ALA A 212 -16.60 24.18 0.09
C ALA A 212 -17.47 25.19 -0.68
N THR A 213 -18.78 24.97 -0.67
CA THR A 213 -19.78 25.94 -1.07
C THR A 213 -20.55 26.43 0.16
N VAL A 214 -20.95 27.69 0.14
CA VAL A 214 -21.63 28.37 1.23
C VAL A 214 -23.01 28.84 0.75
N GLY A 215 -23.98 28.76 1.62
CA GLY A 215 -25.33 29.24 1.42
C GLY A 215 -25.82 30.02 2.64
N GLU A 216 -27.15 30.11 2.76
CA GLU A 216 -27.83 30.71 3.90
C GLU A 216 -28.93 29.77 4.37
N ALA A 217 -28.90 29.40 5.66
CA ALA A 217 -29.87 28.49 6.24
C ALA A 217 -31.26 29.13 6.32
N ALA A 218 -32.28 28.35 5.97
CA ALA A 218 -33.67 28.76 6.08
C ALA A 218 -34.58 27.54 6.29
N HIS A 219 -35.78 27.74 6.75
CA HIS A 219 -36.77 26.67 6.80
C HIS A 219 -37.14 26.26 5.37
N SER A 220 -37.14 24.96 5.05
CA SER A 220 -37.36 24.44 3.69
C SER A 220 -38.74 24.86 3.10
N ALA A 221 -39.75 25.09 3.97
CA ALA A 221 -41.05 25.65 3.54
C ALA A 221 -40.98 27.13 3.15
N ARG A 222 -39.85 27.81 3.38
CA ARG A 222 -39.58 29.21 3.02
C ARG A 222 -38.23 29.35 2.34
N ALA A 223 -38.02 28.49 1.33
CA ALA A 223 -36.74 28.38 0.64
C ALA A 223 -36.21 29.69 0.05
N TRP A 224 -37.13 30.63 -0.29
CA TRP A 224 -36.78 31.97 -0.79
C TRP A 224 -36.08 32.89 0.24
N MET A 225 -36.03 32.48 1.49
CA MET A 225 -35.33 33.19 2.58
C MET A 225 -33.89 32.75 2.74
N GLY A 226 -33.44 31.75 2.02
CA GLY A 226 -32.08 31.20 2.10
C GLY A 226 -31.47 30.91 0.75
N SER A 227 -30.24 30.38 0.76
CA SER A 227 -29.55 29.89 -0.43
C SER A 227 -28.93 28.50 -0.15
N ASN A 228 -29.15 27.56 -1.05
CA ASN A 228 -28.81 26.16 -0.83
C ASN A 228 -27.37 25.86 -1.26
N ALA A 229 -26.49 25.58 -0.29
CA ALA A 229 -25.11 25.25 -0.55
C ALA A 229 -24.90 23.93 -1.32
N ILE A 230 -25.83 22.95 -1.17
CA ILE A 230 -25.76 21.72 -1.97
C ILE A 230 -26.04 22.03 -3.44
N HIS A 231 -27.02 22.88 -3.74
CA HIS A 231 -27.26 23.29 -5.12
C HIS A 231 -26.09 24.10 -5.70
N ALA A 232 -25.41 24.88 -4.87
CA ALA A 232 -24.22 25.62 -5.29
C ALA A 232 -23.01 24.71 -5.62
N ALA A 233 -23.02 23.46 -5.16
CA ALA A 233 -21.99 22.46 -5.52
C ALA A 233 -22.22 21.82 -6.91
N ALA A 234 -23.40 21.96 -7.52
CA ALA A 234 -23.71 21.33 -8.81
C ALA A 234 -22.71 21.68 -9.93
N PRO A 235 -22.23 22.93 -10.10
CA PRO A 235 -21.21 23.24 -11.12
C PRO A 235 -19.86 22.53 -10.87
N ILE A 236 -19.49 22.26 -9.61
CA ILE A 236 -18.28 21.51 -9.27
C ILE A 236 -18.42 20.09 -9.78
N LEU A 237 -19.53 19.42 -9.43
CA LEU A 237 -19.81 18.05 -9.84
C LEU A 237 -19.94 17.93 -11.36
N ALA A 238 -20.55 18.93 -12.01
CA ALA A 238 -20.69 18.94 -13.48
C ALA A 238 -19.32 19.03 -14.17
N ARG A 239 -18.40 19.88 -13.68
CA ARG A 239 -17.04 19.98 -14.24
C ARG A 239 -16.24 18.72 -14.01
N LEU A 240 -16.32 18.09 -12.82
CA LEU A 240 -15.68 16.82 -12.55
C LEU A 240 -16.23 15.68 -13.40
N ALA A 241 -17.55 15.63 -13.58
CA ALA A 241 -18.19 14.62 -14.43
C ALA A 241 -17.86 14.77 -15.93
N ALA A 242 -17.55 15.99 -16.37
CA ALA A 242 -17.12 16.29 -17.74
C ALA A 242 -15.61 16.18 -17.96
N TYR A 243 -14.82 15.94 -16.89
CA TYR A 243 -13.38 15.79 -17.01
C TYR A 243 -13.04 14.47 -17.70
N GLU A 244 -12.24 14.54 -18.75
CA GLU A 244 -11.73 13.37 -19.45
C GLU A 244 -10.31 13.06 -18.99
N PRO A 245 -10.10 11.92 -18.27
CA PRO A 245 -8.77 11.51 -17.81
C PRO A 245 -7.81 11.29 -18.96
N GLN A 246 -6.60 11.82 -18.83
CA GLN A 246 -5.55 11.65 -19.83
C GLN A 246 -4.74 10.38 -19.58
N THR A 247 -4.13 9.86 -20.63
CA THR A 247 -3.08 8.85 -20.57
C THR A 247 -1.78 9.51 -21.00
N ILE A 248 -0.79 9.49 -20.13
CA ILE A 248 0.49 10.18 -20.33
C ILE A 248 1.60 9.13 -20.40
N THR A 249 2.34 9.11 -21.49
CA THR A 249 3.52 8.26 -21.63
C THR A 249 4.71 8.87 -20.88
N VAL A 250 5.25 8.16 -19.91
CA VAL A 250 6.43 8.56 -19.14
C VAL A 250 7.47 7.44 -19.21
N ASP A 251 8.65 7.73 -19.77
CA ASP A 251 9.76 6.78 -19.93
C ASP A 251 9.35 5.44 -20.56
N GLY A 252 8.40 5.47 -21.50
CA GLY A 252 7.92 4.32 -22.26
C GLY A 252 6.74 3.57 -21.64
N LEU A 253 6.22 3.99 -20.48
CA LEU A 253 5.02 3.43 -19.87
C LEU A 253 3.85 4.43 -19.89
N ASP A 254 2.64 3.93 -20.10
CA ASP A 254 1.41 4.71 -20.25
C ASP A 254 0.65 4.82 -18.92
N TYR A 255 0.75 5.96 -18.25
CA TYR A 255 0.06 6.25 -16.99
C TYR A 255 -1.29 6.88 -17.25
N ARG A 256 -2.34 6.21 -16.79
CA ARG A 256 -3.70 6.72 -16.87
C ARG A 256 -4.03 7.53 -15.62
N GLU A 257 -4.46 8.77 -15.82
CA GLU A 257 -4.90 9.66 -14.74
C GLU A 257 -6.36 9.43 -14.36
N SER A 258 -6.77 9.92 -13.18
CA SER A 258 -8.17 9.96 -12.79
C SER A 258 -8.44 11.10 -11.82
N LEU A 259 -9.56 11.81 -12.02
CA LEU A 259 -9.99 12.91 -11.16
C LEU A 259 -11.46 12.72 -10.80
N ASN A 260 -11.77 12.52 -9.52
CA ASN A 260 -13.10 12.17 -9.07
C ASN A 260 -13.49 12.87 -7.78
N ALA A 261 -14.78 13.23 -7.64
CA ALA A 261 -15.39 13.47 -6.35
C ALA A 261 -15.51 12.13 -5.61
N VAL A 262 -14.88 12.01 -4.43
CA VAL A 262 -14.86 10.77 -3.64
C VAL A 262 -15.80 10.86 -2.43
N ARG A 263 -16.19 12.07 -2.03
CA ARG A 263 -17.18 12.30 -0.97
C ARG A 263 -17.86 13.64 -1.17
N ILE A 264 -19.10 13.74 -0.72
CA ILE A 264 -19.83 15.01 -0.60
C ILE A 264 -20.62 15.03 0.70
N ASN A 265 -20.49 16.11 1.46
CA ASN A 265 -21.17 16.30 2.74
C ASN A 265 -21.92 17.64 2.75
N GLY A 266 -23.20 17.64 3.11
CA GLY A 266 -23.99 18.85 3.25
C GLY A 266 -25.37 18.59 3.87
N GLY A 267 -25.88 19.61 4.57
CA GLY A 267 -27.15 19.53 5.24
C GLY A 267 -27.06 19.02 6.69
N THR A 268 -28.00 19.48 7.54
CA THR A 268 -28.06 19.16 8.97
C THR A 268 -29.39 18.53 9.38
N ALA A 269 -30.49 18.93 8.73
CA ALA A 269 -31.84 18.40 8.98
C ALA A 269 -32.71 18.48 7.73
N GLY A 270 -33.69 17.58 7.60
CA GLY A 270 -34.53 17.48 6.41
C GLY A 270 -35.47 18.67 6.13
N ASN A 271 -35.62 19.58 7.09
CA ASN A 271 -36.43 20.78 6.97
C ASN A 271 -35.61 22.10 6.98
N VAL A 272 -34.29 22.00 6.81
CA VAL A 272 -33.36 23.15 6.77
C VAL A 272 -32.71 23.23 5.40
N ILE A 273 -32.71 24.41 4.77
CA ILE A 273 -31.89 24.68 3.58
C ILE A 273 -30.41 24.67 4.02
N PRO A 274 -29.56 23.85 3.41
CA PRO A 274 -28.15 23.75 3.80
C PRO A 274 -27.38 25.03 3.53
N ASP A 275 -26.62 25.50 4.53
CA ASP A 275 -25.76 26.68 4.44
C ASP A 275 -24.31 26.32 4.13
N ARG A 276 -23.95 25.03 4.16
CA ARG A 276 -22.62 24.52 3.80
C ARG A 276 -22.71 23.18 3.07
N CYS A 277 -21.87 23.02 2.06
CA CYS A 277 -21.60 21.73 1.42
C CYS A 277 -20.10 21.65 1.10
N VAL A 278 -19.50 20.48 1.29
CA VAL A 278 -18.09 20.20 0.98
C VAL A 278 -18.01 19.01 0.02
N VAL A 279 -17.30 19.21 -1.08
CA VAL A 279 -16.95 18.15 -2.05
C VAL A 279 -15.50 17.78 -1.84
N GLU A 280 -15.22 16.51 -1.52
CA GLU A 280 -13.88 15.96 -1.46
C GLU A 280 -13.52 15.35 -2.82
N ILE A 281 -12.32 15.69 -3.30
CA ILE A 281 -11.85 15.32 -4.65
C ILE A 281 -10.54 14.59 -4.50
N ASN A 282 -10.36 13.47 -5.23
CA ASN A 282 -9.08 12.80 -5.39
C ASN A 282 -8.62 12.91 -6.85
N TYR A 283 -7.38 13.33 -7.04
CA TYR A 283 -6.69 13.34 -8.32
C TYR A 283 -5.52 12.35 -8.28
N ARG A 284 -5.54 11.37 -9.17
CA ARG A 284 -4.43 10.48 -9.50
C ARG A 284 -3.78 10.98 -10.77
N PHE A 285 -2.55 11.47 -10.69
CA PHE A 285 -1.84 12.13 -11.79
C PHE A 285 -0.59 11.36 -12.17
N ALA A 286 -0.23 11.43 -13.46
CA ALA A 286 0.95 10.77 -13.99
C ALA A 286 2.25 11.35 -13.38
N PRO A 287 3.33 10.53 -13.27
CA PRO A 287 4.58 10.93 -12.61
C PRO A 287 5.45 11.91 -13.43
N ASP A 288 4.88 12.54 -14.45
CA ASP A 288 5.44 13.69 -15.16
C ASP A 288 5.20 15.03 -14.44
N LYS A 289 4.32 15.03 -13.43
CA LYS A 289 3.87 16.21 -12.70
C LYS A 289 4.30 16.16 -11.23
N THR A 290 4.63 17.33 -10.70
CA THR A 290 4.71 17.51 -9.24
C THR A 290 3.32 17.68 -8.63
N PRO A 291 3.17 17.52 -7.30
CA PRO A 291 1.91 17.82 -6.62
C PRO A 291 1.39 19.25 -6.85
N ASP A 292 2.28 20.22 -6.98
CA ASP A 292 1.88 21.63 -7.25
C ASP A 292 1.39 21.82 -8.68
N GLN A 293 1.97 21.12 -9.65
CA GLN A 293 1.47 21.09 -11.02
C GLN A 293 0.10 20.39 -11.12
N ALA A 294 -0.09 19.30 -10.38
CA ALA A 294 -1.37 18.62 -10.28
C ALA A 294 -2.45 19.50 -9.64
N GLU A 295 -2.10 20.24 -8.56
CA GLU A 295 -2.99 21.25 -7.96
C GLU A 295 -3.39 22.33 -8.97
N ALA A 296 -2.46 22.82 -9.80
CA ALA A 296 -2.76 23.81 -10.80
C ALA A 296 -3.80 23.32 -11.83
N VAL A 297 -3.77 22.03 -12.21
CA VAL A 297 -4.79 21.40 -13.07
C VAL A 297 -6.16 21.45 -12.42
N VAL A 298 -6.26 21.04 -11.15
CA VAL A 298 -7.53 21.03 -10.41
C VAL A 298 -8.08 22.46 -10.22
N ARG A 299 -7.22 23.41 -9.87
CA ARG A 299 -7.61 24.84 -9.76
C ARG A 299 -8.09 25.42 -11.08
N GLY A 300 -7.43 25.06 -12.19
CA GLY A 300 -7.86 25.48 -13.53
C GLY A 300 -9.24 24.91 -13.91
N LEU A 301 -9.50 23.63 -13.63
CA LEU A 301 -10.78 22.99 -13.86
C LEU A 301 -11.90 23.62 -13.01
N LEU A 302 -11.58 23.98 -11.77
CA LEU A 302 -12.52 24.51 -10.79
C LEU A 302 -12.37 26.01 -10.58
N ASP A 303 -11.95 26.75 -11.65
CA ASP A 303 -11.82 28.21 -11.60
C ASP A 303 -13.11 28.87 -11.05
N GLY A 304 -12.91 29.84 -10.18
CA GLY A 304 -13.98 30.52 -9.46
C GLY A 304 -14.40 29.86 -8.11
N PHE A 305 -13.85 28.69 -7.78
CA PHE A 305 -14.04 28.04 -6.48
C PHE A 305 -12.79 28.10 -5.62
N ASN A 306 -12.96 28.10 -4.31
CA ASN A 306 -11.84 27.99 -3.36
C ASN A 306 -11.45 26.50 -3.20
N VAL A 307 -10.39 26.08 -3.85
CA VAL A 307 -9.85 24.71 -3.78
C VAL A 307 -8.79 24.68 -2.69
N VAL A 308 -8.96 23.80 -1.70
CA VAL A 308 -8.01 23.58 -0.60
C VAL A 308 -7.38 22.21 -0.76
N ARG A 309 -6.07 22.14 -0.95
CA ARG A 309 -5.34 20.86 -0.94
C ARG A 309 -5.20 20.35 0.50
N THR A 310 -5.69 19.16 0.78
CA THR A 310 -5.67 18.55 2.10
C THR A 310 -4.59 17.49 2.25
N ASP A 311 -4.19 16.86 1.12
CA ASP A 311 -3.16 15.83 1.09
C ASP A 311 -2.50 15.78 -0.30
N ALA A 312 -1.21 15.39 -0.37
CA ALA A 312 -0.53 15.16 -1.62
C ALA A 312 0.71 14.28 -1.46
N ALA A 313 0.92 13.40 -2.42
CA ALA A 313 2.14 12.63 -2.59
C ALA A 313 2.56 12.63 -4.06
N ALA A 314 3.83 12.83 -4.32
CA ALA A 314 4.38 12.76 -5.67
C ALA A 314 4.28 11.34 -6.22
N GLY A 315 4.18 11.20 -7.54
CA GLY A 315 4.39 9.93 -8.22
C GLY A 315 5.88 9.63 -8.39
N ALA A 316 6.19 8.41 -8.81
CA ALA A 316 7.53 8.00 -9.18
C ALA A 316 7.64 7.71 -10.67
N ARG A 317 8.66 8.22 -11.33
CA ARG A 317 9.00 7.82 -12.70
C ARG A 317 9.42 6.35 -12.74
N PRO A 318 9.23 5.63 -13.88
CA PRO A 318 9.49 4.19 -13.98
C PRO A 318 10.89 3.75 -13.54
N GLY A 319 11.93 4.53 -13.78
CA GLY A 319 13.31 4.20 -13.41
C GLY A 319 13.92 2.99 -14.14
N LEU A 320 13.25 2.43 -15.15
CA LEU A 320 13.59 1.17 -15.81
C LEU A 320 14.91 1.24 -16.61
N GLN A 321 15.40 2.45 -16.92
CA GLN A 321 16.66 2.67 -17.66
C GLN A 321 17.90 2.50 -16.76
N HIS A 322 17.71 2.42 -15.43
CA HIS A 322 18.84 2.20 -14.53
C HIS A 322 19.39 0.78 -14.72
N PRO A 323 20.75 0.58 -14.74
CA PRO A 323 21.36 -0.74 -15.01
C PRO A 323 20.86 -1.86 -14.09
N ALA A 324 20.68 -1.57 -12.79
CA ALA A 324 20.17 -2.55 -11.82
C ALA A 324 18.72 -2.95 -12.12
N ALA A 325 17.85 -1.99 -12.48
CA ALA A 325 16.48 -2.26 -12.89
C ALA A 325 16.44 -3.09 -14.18
N ALA A 326 17.25 -2.74 -15.19
CA ALA A 326 17.34 -3.47 -16.43
C ALA A 326 17.81 -4.92 -16.20
N SER A 327 18.80 -5.14 -15.32
CA SER A 327 19.28 -6.46 -14.90
C SER A 327 18.16 -7.28 -14.25
N PHE A 328 17.37 -6.66 -13.35
CA PHE A 328 16.25 -7.32 -12.69
C PHE A 328 15.15 -7.72 -13.69
N ILE A 329 14.74 -6.78 -14.56
CA ILE A 329 13.72 -7.05 -15.60
C ILE A 329 14.17 -8.20 -16.51
N ALA A 330 15.43 -8.21 -16.93
CA ALA A 330 15.96 -9.28 -17.76
C ALA A 330 15.94 -10.65 -17.04
N ALA A 331 16.11 -10.66 -15.71
CA ALA A 331 16.10 -11.87 -14.90
C ALA A 331 14.69 -12.44 -14.68
N VAL A 332 13.72 -11.59 -14.35
CA VAL A 332 12.36 -12.04 -14.06
C VAL A 332 11.52 -12.19 -15.34
N GLY A 333 11.91 -11.52 -16.43
CA GLY A 333 11.24 -11.57 -17.73
C GLY A 333 9.94 -10.75 -17.75
N GLY A 334 9.26 -10.81 -18.90
CA GLY A 334 8.01 -10.09 -19.14
C GLY A 334 8.23 -8.63 -19.55
N GLU A 335 7.13 -7.96 -19.93
CA GLU A 335 7.12 -6.54 -20.27
C GLU A 335 6.70 -5.74 -19.05
N PRO A 336 7.50 -4.74 -18.62
CA PRO A 336 7.12 -3.87 -17.53
C PRO A 336 5.82 -3.11 -17.79
N LYS A 337 5.02 -2.92 -16.75
CA LYS A 337 3.74 -2.18 -16.77
C LYS A 337 3.81 -0.93 -15.90
N PRO A 338 2.93 0.07 -16.12
CA PRO A 338 2.79 1.20 -15.21
C PRO A 338 2.03 0.78 -13.95
N LYS A 339 2.43 1.28 -12.78
CA LYS A 339 1.62 1.20 -11.54
C LYS A 339 0.65 2.38 -11.49
N TYR A 340 -0.65 2.10 -11.46
CA TYR A 340 -1.68 3.16 -11.37
C TYR A 340 -1.96 3.60 -9.92
N GLY A 341 -1.82 2.68 -8.96
CA GLY A 341 -1.88 3.03 -7.54
C GLY A 341 -0.61 3.79 -7.12
N TRP A 342 -0.72 4.63 -6.09
CA TRP A 342 0.45 5.17 -5.42
C TRP A 342 1.05 4.06 -4.56
N THR A 343 2.37 3.98 -4.52
CA THR A 343 3.12 3.08 -3.64
C THR A 343 4.38 3.77 -3.16
N ASP A 344 5.03 3.22 -2.16
CA ASP A 344 6.25 3.76 -1.57
C ASP A 344 7.49 3.72 -2.49
N VAL A 345 7.37 3.23 -3.74
CA VAL A 345 8.41 3.49 -4.78
C VAL A 345 8.65 5.00 -4.94
N ALA A 346 7.64 5.82 -4.67
CA ALA A 346 7.76 7.27 -4.68
C ALA A 346 8.77 7.78 -3.64
N ARG A 347 8.77 7.20 -2.43
CA ARG A 347 9.72 7.60 -1.37
C ARG A 347 11.15 7.20 -1.71
N PHE A 348 11.36 6.01 -2.27
CA PHE A 348 12.70 5.62 -2.76
C PHE A 348 13.16 6.51 -3.91
N SER A 349 12.26 6.87 -4.83
CA SER A 349 12.56 7.84 -5.89
C SER A 349 12.97 9.19 -5.34
N GLU A 350 12.33 9.70 -4.28
CA GLU A 350 12.71 10.94 -3.60
C GLU A 350 14.11 10.86 -2.95
N LEU A 351 14.51 9.66 -2.49
CA LEU A 351 15.87 9.38 -2.00
C LEU A 351 16.91 9.23 -3.13
N GLY A 352 16.49 9.31 -4.40
CA GLY A 352 17.35 9.08 -5.55
C GLY A 352 17.64 7.61 -5.82
N VAL A 353 16.91 6.67 -5.19
CA VAL A 353 17.02 5.23 -5.40
C VAL A 353 15.97 4.80 -6.44
N PRO A 354 16.37 4.29 -7.62
CA PRO A 354 15.44 3.74 -8.59
C PRO A 354 14.65 2.58 -7.97
N ALA A 355 13.34 2.56 -8.17
CA ALA A 355 12.47 1.57 -7.52
C ALA A 355 11.39 1.05 -8.44
N VAL A 356 11.06 -0.24 -8.29
CA VAL A 356 9.95 -0.90 -8.97
C VAL A 356 9.08 -1.68 -7.98
N ASN A 357 7.86 -2.01 -8.39
CA ASN A 357 7.02 -2.96 -7.68
C ASN A 357 7.15 -4.33 -8.35
N PHE A 358 7.29 -5.39 -7.54
CA PHE A 358 7.32 -6.77 -8.00
C PHE A 358 7.00 -7.71 -6.84
N GLY A 359 5.85 -8.33 -6.86
CA GLY A 359 5.44 -9.25 -5.81
C GLY A 359 4.32 -10.21 -6.26
N PRO A 360 3.95 -11.14 -5.38
CA PRO A 360 2.92 -12.14 -5.68
C PRO A 360 1.51 -11.54 -5.53
N GLY A 361 0.55 -12.12 -6.24
CA GLY A 361 -0.86 -11.78 -6.13
C GLY A 361 -1.32 -10.69 -7.10
N ASP A 362 -2.62 -10.74 -7.38
CA ASP A 362 -3.29 -9.77 -8.27
C ASP A 362 -3.67 -8.52 -7.49
N ALA A 363 -3.11 -7.37 -7.86
CA ALA A 363 -3.42 -6.08 -7.25
C ALA A 363 -4.91 -5.71 -7.28
N LEU A 364 -5.70 -6.29 -8.18
CA LEU A 364 -7.15 -6.05 -8.24
C LEU A 364 -7.92 -6.73 -7.10
N LEU A 365 -7.28 -7.62 -6.34
CA LEU A 365 -7.84 -8.29 -5.17
C LEU A 365 -7.53 -7.56 -3.86
N ALA A 366 -6.61 -6.62 -3.86
CA ALA A 366 -6.30 -5.77 -2.71
C ALA A 366 -7.58 -5.13 -2.15
N HIS A 367 -7.72 -5.14 -0.82
CA HIS A 367 -8.86 -4.56 -0.07
C HIS A 367 -10.23 -5.20 -0.33
N LYS A 368 -10.31 -6.30 -1.10
CA LYS A 368 -11.57 -6.98 -1.37
C LYS A 368 -12.01 -7.87 -0.19
N ASP A 369 -13.31 -8.13 -0.10
CA ASP A 369 -13.87 -9.04 0.89
C ASP A 369 -13.42 -10.50 0.69
N ASN A 370 -12.97 -10.83 -0.52
CA ASN A 370 -12.44 -12.14 -0.90
C ASN A 370 -10.96 -12.08 -1.29
N GLU A 371 -10.20 -11.19 -0.68
CA GLU A 371 -8.76 -11.06 -0.89
C GLU A 371 -8.07 -12.42 -0.76
N HIS A 372 -7.22 -12.76 -1.72
CA HIS A 372 -6.54 -14.05 -1.78
C HIS A 372 -5.32 -14.03 -2.68
N VAL A 373 -4.45 -15.03 -2.50
CA VAL A 373 -3.27 -15.25 -3.33
C VAL A 373 -3.08 -16.74 -3.63
N HIS A 374 -2.56 -17.07 -4.80
CA HIS A 374 -2.18 -18.43 -5.13
C HIS A 374 -0.83 -18.80 -4.48
N ALA A 375 -0.75 -19.95 -3.80
CA ALA A 375 0.49 -20.45 -3.20
C ALA A 375 1.66 -20.49 -4.19
N ASP A 376 1.41 -20.93 -5.42
CA ASP A 376 2.43 -21.00 -6.46
C ASP A 376 2.92 -19.62 -6.94
N ALA A 377 2.09 -18.57 -6.86
CA ALA A 377 2.52 -17.21 -7.17
C ALA A 377 3.56 -16.71 -6.16
N ILE A 378 3.35 -17.03 -4.88
CA ILE A 378 4.31 -16.69 -3.80
C ILE A 378 5.63 -17.43 -4.00
N ARG A 379 5.58 -18.75 -4.28
CA ARG A 379 6.77 -19.57 -4.55
C ARG A 379 7.55 -19.09 -5.77
N LYS A 380 6.86 -18.74 -6.86
CA LYS A 380 7.49 -18.21 -8.08
C LYS A 380 8.18 -16.87 -7.83
N CYS A 381 7.55 -15.99 -7.06
CA CYS A 381 8.14 -14.72 -6.68
C CYS A 381 9.43 -14.92 -5.87
N LEU A 382 9.41 -15.81 -4.86
CA LEU A 382 10.60 -16.16 -4.08
C LEU A 382 11.73 -16.71 -4.98
N ALA A 383 11.43 -17.67 -5.83
CA ALA A 383 12.42 -18.29 -6.72
C ALA A 383 13.05 -17.27 -7.67
N ALA A 384 12.25 -16.37 -8.27
CA ALA A 384 12.75 -15.33 -9.16
C ALA A 384 13.74 -14.38 -8.46
N LEU A 385 13.45 -13.98 -7.23
CA LEU A 385 14.34 -13.13 -6.44
C LEU A 385 15.59 -13.88 -5.97
N GLN A 386 15.48 -15.15 -5.58
CA GLN A 386 16.63 -16.00 -5.24
C GLN A 386 17.60 -16.12 -6.42
N ASP A 387 17.08 -16.45 -7.61
CA ASP A 387 17.89 -16.61 -8.83
C ASP A 387 18.58 -15.30 -9.22
N TRP A 388 17.86 -14.17 -9.13
CA TRP A 388 18.45 -12.88 -9.43
C TRP A 388 19.53 -12.45 -8.43
N LEU A 389 19.30 -12.63 -7.12
CA LEU A 389 20.29 -12.30 -6.08
C LEU A 389 21.51 -13.19 -6.11
N ALA A 390 21.35 -14.48 -6.46
CA ALA A 390 22.47 -15.40 -6.65
C ALA A 390 23.35 -15.06 -7.85
N GLY A 391 22.93 -14.16 -8.74
CA GLY A 391 23.66 -13.79 -9.95
C GLY A 391 23.74 -14.91 -11.00
N THR A 392 22.84 -15.90 -10.92
CA THR A 392 22.82 -17.06 -11.81
C THR A 392 22.26 -16.78 -13.22
N ASN A 393 21.66 -15.60 -13.41
CA ASN A 393 21.06 -15.16 -14.67
C ASN A 393 22.11 -14.63 -15.64
N GLY A 394 22.85 -15.51 -16.30
CA GLY A 394 23.90 -15.15 -17.28
C GLY A 394 24.80 -16.28 -17.72
N ARG A 395 24.38 -17.53 -17.52
CA ARG A 395 25.11 -18.70 -18.11
C ARG A 395 24.28 -19.41 -19.17
#